data_d20c502877fd101ed3ceac94fc2f2f57
#
_entry.id   d20c502877fd101ed3ceac94fc2f2f57
#
_cell.length_a   1.000
_cell.length_b   1.000
_cell.length_c   1.000
_cell.angle_alpha   90.00
_cell.angle_beta   90.00
_cell.angle_gamma   90.00
#
_symmetry.space_group_name_H-M   'P 1'
#
loop_
_entity.id
_entity.type
_entity.pdbx_description
1 polymer ?
#
loop_
_entity_poly.entity_id
_entity_poly.type
_entity_poly.pdbx_seq_one_letter_code
_entity_poly.pdbx_strand_id
1 'polypeptide(L)'
;MNTKQTEATTNSRLFNKNILSVAVATAMFGGGIASAATSYLGTSAIVTGDLTTNYVLGNATVLTISGGTSETSYLSGFNGTIDGNGTIGARGEVVITGNLTMRGNIGATNSTGNWTLEAGNTLVLEDSMTEFNASNITLGSHSTLNFGNSTKGYNRDTVITMGSNITMGTNSTINIGNNTTINGYIMGAASDQGTVNVVGNFTSGGSFGTGQGGGADNDVKKLRQINVSKGNTFTLNHNATASMMDINGTVTASGNITADVT
;
A
#
# COMPACT_ATOMS: atom_id res chain seq x y z
N MET A 1 36.94 54.07 36.91
CA MET A 1 36.66 53.45 35.63
C MET A 1 36.24 52.01 35.90
N ASN A 2 34.92 51.75 35.90
CA ASN A 2 34.39 50.44 36.17
C ASN A 2 33.81 49.88 34.84
N THR A 3 34.50 48.93 34.28
CA THR A 3 34.00 48.16 33.09
C THR A 3 33.12 47.04 33.58
N LYS A 4 31.82 47.18 33.38
CA LYS A 4 30.84 46.07 33.51
C LYS A 4 31.00 45.11 32.35
N GLN A 5 31.42 43.87 32.62
CA GLN A 5 31.28 42.76 31.71
C GLN A 5 29.79 42.31 31.69
N THR A 6 29.20 42.33 30.53
CA THR A 6 27.88 41.79 30.29
C THR A 6 28.02 40.31 29.97
N GLU A 7 27.57 39.44 30.87
CA GLU A 7 27.48 37.99 30.60
C GLU A 7 26.38 37.74 29.60
N ALA A 8 26.75 37.20 28.45
CA ALA A 8 25.81 36.69 27.46
C ALA A 8 25.28 35.32 27.92
N THR A 9 24.04 35.28 28.35
CA THR A 9 23.34 34.05 28.70
C THR A 9 23.05 33.27 27.41
N THR A 10 23.85 32.24 27.18
CA THR A 10 23.62 31.31 26.07
C THR A 10 22.46 30.40 26.44
N ASN A 11 21.27 30.69 25.91
CA ASN A 11 20.14 29.78 25.96
C ASN A 11 20.44 28.56 25.09
N SER A 12 21.01 27.52 25.69
CA SER A 12 21.07 26.19 25.07
C SER A 12 19.66 25.59 25.04
N ARG A 13 18.96 25.81 23.94
CA ARG A 13 17.77 25.00 23.64
C ARG A 13 18.22 23.56 23.50
N LEU A 14 17.78 22.73 24.41
CA LEU A 14 17.89 21.28 24.33
C LEU A 14 17.17 20.82 23.05
N PHE A 15 17.93 20.66 21.98
CA PHE A 15 17.47 19.93 20.80
C PHE A 15 17.32 18.46 21.18
N ASN A 16 16.11 17.99 21.16
CA ASN A 16 15.76 16.59 21.38
C ASN A 16 16.55 15.73 20.40
N LYS A 17 17.44 14.86 20.89
CA LYS A 17 18.38 14.06 20.09
C LYS A 17 17.74 12.94 19.26
N ASN A 18 16.46 13.01 19.00
CA ASN A 18 15.73 12.03 18.19
C ASN A 18 15.41 12.52 16.78
N ILE A 19 16.15 13.51 16.27
CA ILE A 19 15.93 13.99 14.92
C ILE A 19 17.10 13.52 14.04
N LEU A 20 16.79 12.51 13.23
CA LEU A 20 17.05 12.43 11.81
C LEU A 20 18.49 12.23 11.37
N SER A 21 18.89 10.99 11.24
CA SER A 21 19.92 10.63 10.26
C SER A 21 19.26 10.62 8.87
N VAL A 22 19.15 11.78 8.22
CA VAL A 22 18.87 11.84 6.79
C VAL A 22 20.14 11.44 6.07
N ALA A 23 20.24 10.19 5.68
CA ALA A 23 21.24 9.78 4.69
C ALA A 23 20.72 10.23 3.31
N VAL A 24 21.07 11.45 2.90
CA VAL A 24 20.92 11.88 1.51
C VAL A 24 22.04 11.19 0.73
N ALA A 25 21.74 10.04 0.15
CA ALA A 25 22.61 9.41 -0.85
C ALA A 25 22.45 10.17 -2.16
N THR A 26 23.33 11.15 -2.40
CA THR A 26 23.47 11.77 -3.72
C THR A 26 24.20 10.79 -4.63
N ALA A 27 23.47 10.12 -5.52
CA ALA A 27 24.08 9.28 -6.56
C ALA A 27 24.75 10.18 -7.59
N MET A 28 26.07 10.20 -7.64
CA MET A 28 26.83 10.77 -8.76
C MET A 28 26.81 9.84 -9.94
N PHE A 29 26.38 10.34 -11.07
CA PHE A 29 26.33 9.65 -12.36
C PHE A 29 27.71 9.29 -12.88
N GLY A 30 28.08 8.03 -12.81
CA GLY A 30 29.11 7.40 -13.63
C GLY A 30 28.48 6.20 -14.32
N GLY A 31 28.49 6.15 -15.64
CA GLY A 31 27.78 5.19 -16.47
C GLY A 31 28.24 3.73 -16.29
N GLY A 32 27.72 3.08 -15.29
CA GLY A 32 27.74 1.64 -15.06
C GLY A 32 26.36 1.24 -14.56
N ILE A 33 25.92 0.00 -14.82
CA ILE A 33 24.67 -0.54 -14.29
C ILE A 33 24.77 -0.51 -12.76
N ALA A 34 24.32 0.57 -12.14
CA ALA A 34 24.33 0.71 -10.70
C ALA A 34 23.32 -0.31 -10.13
N SER A 35 23.81 -1.34 -9.47
CA SER A 35 23.00 -2.13 -8.55
C SER A 35 22.37 -1.14 -7.57
N ALA A 36 21.04 -1.16 -7.44
CA ALA A 36 20.35 -0.29 -6.50
C ALA A 36 20.96 -0.46 -5.10
N ALA A 37 21.37 0.64 -4.48
CA ALA A 37 21.93 0.61 -3.14
C ALA A 37 20.89 0.06 -2.17
N THR A 38 21.29 -0.80 -1.23
CA THR A 38 20.41 -1.27 -0.16
C THR A 38 20.64 -0.43 1.09
N SER A 39 19.59 0.17 1.61
CA SER A 39 19.61 0.97 2.84
C SER A 39 18.89 0.24 3.97
N TYR A 40 19.59 -0.03 5.06
CA TYR A 40 19.01 -0.56 6.29
C TYR A 40 18.51 0.58 7.17
N LEU A 41 17.20 0.61 7.41
CA LEU A 41 16.58 1.59 8.28
C LEU A 41 16.45 1.06 9.69
N GLY A 42 17.33 1.50 10.59
CA GLY A 42 17.23 1.25 12.03
C GLY A 42 16.42 2.32 12.79
N THR A 43 16.06 3.41 12.11
CA THR A 43 15.24 4.52 12.62
C THR A 43 14.24 4.94 11.55
N SER A 44 13.15 5.59 11.96
CA SER A 44 12.15 6.10 11.01
C SER A 44 12.75 7.13 10.05
N ALA A 45 12.31 7.12 8.80
CA ALA A 45 12.80 7.99 7.75
C ALA A 45 11.65 8.53 6.89
N ILE A 46 11.87 9.69 6.28
CA ILE A 46 10.97 10.28 5.28
C ILE A 46 11.74 10.36 3.96
N VAL A 47 11.14 9.87 2.89
CA VAL A 47 11.73 9.88 1.56
C VAL A 47 10.77 10.55 0.56
N THR A 48 11.34 11.26 -0.41
CA THR A 48 10.56 12.03 -1.41
C THR A 48 11.19 11.86 -2.79
N GLY A 49 10.36 11.96 -3.83
CA GLY A 49 10.80 11.94 -5.23
C GLY A 49 10.90 10.53 -5.82
N ASP A 50 11.54 10.42 -6.99
CA ASP A 50 11.80 9.16 -7.67
C ASP A 50 12.90 8.38 -6.95
N LEU A 51 12.56 7.21 -6.43
CA LEU A 51 13.44 6.40 -5.60
C LEU A 51 13.80 5.10 -6.31
N THR A 52 15.10 4.83 -6.37
CA THR A 52 15.67 3.58 -6.90
C THR A 52 16.36 2.74 -5.81
N THR A 53 16.36 3.23 -4.57
CA THR A 53 17.03 2.57 -3.44
C THR A 53 16.19 1.41 -2.91
N ASN A 54 16.83 0.29 -2.61
CA ASN A 54 16.20 -0.80 -1.87
C ASN A 54 16.23 -0.49 -0.38
N TYR A 55 15.14 -0.74 0.33
CA TYR A 55 15.04 -0.53 1.78
C TYR A 55 14.82 -1.85 2.50
N VAL A 56 15.52 -2.03 3.62
CA VAL A 56 15.23 -3.08 4.60
C VAL A 56 14.82 -2.40 5.89
N LEU A 57 13.57 -2.61 6.29
CA LEU A 57 12.97 -1.94 7.45
C LEU A 57 13.31 -2.70 8.73
N GLY A 58 13.97 -2.03 9.66
CA GLY A 58 14.22 -2.54 11.00
C GLY A 58 12.95 -2.59 11.86
N ASN A 59 13.08 -3.14 13.05
CA ASN A 59 11.97 -3.25 14.00
C ASN A 59 11.46 -1.87 14.42
N ALA A 60 10.15 -1.71 14.49
CA ALA A 60 9.47 -0.48 14.91
C ALA A 60 9.92 0.78 14.14
N THR A 61 10.43 0.62 12.92
CA THR A 61 10.74 1.76 12.05
C THR A 61 9.52 2.12 11.21
N VAL A 62 9.39 3.40 10.88
CA VAL A 62 8.37 3.90 9.95
C VAL A 62 9.07 4.55 8.76
N LEU A 63 8.84 4.03 7.57
CA LEU A 63 9.24 4.65 6.32
C LEU A 63 8.06 5.46 5.78
N THR A 64 8.18 6.78 5.80
CA THR A 64 7.19 7.67 5.18
C THR A 64 7.63 8.00 3.77
N ILE A 65 6.76 7.69 2.79
CA ILE A 65 7.00 8.00 1.39
C ILE A 65 6.07 9.15 1.00
N SER A 66 6.65 10.33 0.78
CA SER A 66 5.93 11.49 0.26
C SER A 66 5.90 11.43 -1.26
N GLY A 67 4.76 11.06 -1.81
CA GLY A 67 4.50 11.08 -3.25
C GLY A 67 4.20 12.48 -3.79
N GLY A 68 3.89 12.56 -5.08
CA GLY A 68 3.44 13.81 -5.72
C GLY A 68 2.02 14.20 -5.30
N THR A 69 1.74 15.49 -5.33
CA THR A 69 0.42 16.04 -4.96
C THR A 69 -0.55 16.18 -6.13
N SER A 70 -0.10 15.96 -7.37
CA SER A 70 -0.91 16.18 -8.57
C SER A 70 -1.36 14.86 -9.21
N GLU A 71 -2.64 14.73 -9.49
CA GLU A 71 -3.20 13.60 -10.24
C GLU A 71 -2.69 13.51 -11.69
N THR A 72 -2.18 14.62 -12.23
CA THR A 72 -1.69 14.72 -13.61
C THR A 72 -0.17 14.64 -13.74
N SER A 73 0.56 14.88 -12.66
CA SER A 73 2.00 14.65 -12.59
C SER A 73 2.21 13.16 -12.37
N TYR A 74 2.68 12.45 -13.39
CA TYR A 74 3.03 11.05 -13.28
C TYR A 74 3.84 10.85 -11.99
N LEU A 75 3.24 10.10 -11.14
CA LEU A 75 3.52 9.84 -9.75
C LEU A 75 5.01 9.64 -9.56
N SER A 76 5.56 10.20 -8.51
CA SER A 76 6.90 9.84 -8.06
C SER A 76 7.03 8.33 -8.09
N GLY A 77 7.97 7.82 -8.89
CA GLY A 77 8.15 6.39 -9.08
C GLY A 77 9.01 5.79 -7.96
N PHE A 78 8.55 4.77 -7.30
CA PHE A 78 9.37 3.96 -6.43
C PHE A 78 9.81 2.69 -7.17
N ASN A 79 11.07 2.66 -7.63
CA ASN A 79 11.61 1.56 -8.42
C ASN A 79 12.42 0.56 -7.57
N GLY A 80 12.72 0.88 -6.32
CA GLY A 80 13.42 0.02 -5.38
C GLY A 80 12.53 -1.07 -4.79
N THR A 81 13.10 -1.94 -3.97
CA THR A 81 12.37 -2.92 -3.15
C THR A 81 12.24 -2.44 -1.72
N ILE A 82 11.22 -2.91 -1.01
CA ILE A 82 11.08 -2.68 0.42
C ILE A 82 10.85 -4.04 1.09
N ASP A 83 11.79 -4.44 1.94
CA ASP A 83 11.74 -5.69 2.68
C ASP A 83 11.72 -5.45 4.19
N GLY A 84 11.16 -6.37 4.95
CA GLY A 84 11.32 -6.42 6.39
C GLY A 84 12.64 -7.07 6.78
N ASN A 85 13.06 -6.93 8.05
CA ASN A 85 14.30 -7.53 8.55
C ASN A 85 14.19 -9.01 9.00
N GLY A 86 13.08 -9.65 8.71
CA GLY A 86 12.87 -11.08 9.01
C GLY A 86 12.34 -11.40 10.41
N THR A 87 12.23 -10.42 11.32
CA THR A 87 11.70 -10.67 12.67
C THR A 87 10.17 -10.60 12.66
N ILE A 88 9.50 -11.71 12.96
CA ILE A 88 8.03 -11.75 13.08
C ILE A 88 7.59 -10.92 14.29
N GLY A 89 6.62 -10.03 14.08
CA GLY A 89 6.00 -9.22 15.15
C GLY A 89 6.63 -7.84 15.40
N ALA A 90 7.77 -7.52 14.76
CA ALA A 90 8.43 -6.23 14.90
C ALA A 90 8.87 -5.65 13.55
N ARG A 91 8.02 -5.86 12.53
CA ARG A 91 8.28 -5.41 11.15
C ARG A 91 8.09 -3.90 11.04
N GLY A 92 8.95 -3.24 10.28
CA GLY A 92 8.82 -1.83 10.00
C GLY A 92 7.57 -1.52 9.17
N GLU A 93 7.00 -0.36 9.38
CA GLU A 93 5.77 0.12 8.75
C GLU A 93 6.07 1.09 7.60
N VAL A 94 5.14 1.21 6.67
CA VAL A 94 5.21 2.18 5.57
C VAL A 94 3.98 3.07 5.58
N VAL A 95 4.21 4.38 5.49
CA VAL A 95 3.15 5.39 5.37
C VAL A 95 3.34 6.14 4.05
N ILE A 96 2.30 6.19 3.24
CA ILE A 96 2.28 6.90 1.95
C ILE A 96 1.41 8.15 2.12
N THR A 97 2.05 9.33 2.01
CA THR A 97 1.42 10.64 2.24
C THR A 97 1.16 11.43 0.96
N GLY A 98 1.23 10.79 -0.20
CA GLY A 98 0.96 11.40 -1.50
C GLY A 98 0.70 10.34 -2.56
N ASN A 99 0.47 10.75 -3.80
CA ASN A 99 0.28 9.83 -4.91
C ASN A 99 1.60 9.14 -5.26
N LEU A 100 1.58 7.81 -5.40
CA LEU A 100 2.79 7.01 -5.58
C LEU A 100 2.57 5.90 -6.60
N THR A 101 3.57 5.67 -7.45
CA THR A 101 3.66 4.51 -8.33
C THR A 101 4.77 3.59 -7.84
N MET A 102 4.44 2.35 -7.51
CA MET A 102 5.37 1.31 -7.09
C MET A 102 5.73 0.41 -8.28
N ARG A 103 7.03 0.17 -8.47
CA ARG A 103 7.57 -0.70 -9.54
C ARG A 103 8.42 -1.84 -8.99
N GLY A 104 9.00 -1.67 -7.82
CA GLY A 104 9.78 -2.71 -7.14
C GLY A 104 8.94 -3.56 -6.21
N ASN A 105 9.37 -4.78 -5.95
CA ASN A 105 8.69 -5.73 -5.08
C ASN A 105 8.72 -5.31 -3.61
N ILE A 106 7.67 -5.69 -2.88
CA ILE A 106 7.50 -5.41 -1.46
C ILE A 106 7.43 -6.73 -0.70
N GLY A 107 8.29 -6.87 0.30
CA GLY A 107 8.30 -8.04 1.17
C GLY A 107 8.64 -9.35 0.45
N ALA A 108 9.40 -9.27 -0.65
CA ALA A 108 9.75 -10.44 -1.45
C ALA A 108 10.65 -11.41 -0.68
N THR A 109 11.57 -10.91 0.12
CA THR A 109 12.43 -11.73 0.99
C THR A 109 11.79 -11.91 2.36
N ASN A 110 11.35 -10.81 2.96
CA ASN A 110 10.68 -10.80 4.26
C ASN A 110 9.54 -9.80 4.23
N SER A 111 8.33 -10.23 4.56
CA SER A 111 7.18 -9.32 4.55
C SER A 111 7.40 -8.13 5.49
N THR A 112 6.90 -6.98 5.07
CA THR A 112 6.91 -5.75 5.84
C THR A 112 5.78 -5.73 6.91
N GLY A 113 5.76 -4.73 7.76
CA GLY A 113 4.67 -4.46 8.70
C GLY A 113 3.43 -3.91 8.01
N ASN A 114 2.75 -2.99 8.69
CA ASN A 114 1.55 -2.38 8.15
C ASN A 114 1.91 -1.30 7.10
N TRP A 115 1.07 -1.19 6.10
CA TRP A 115 1.09 -0.12 5.11
C TRP A 115 -0.14 0.76 5.29
N THR A 116 0.06 2.06 5.28
CA THR A 116 -1.03 3.04 5.35
C THR A 116 -0.94 3.97 4.14
N LEU A 117 -1.98 3.96 3.32
CA LEU A 117 -2.19 4.98 2.31
C LEU A 117 -3.09 6.06 2.91
N GLU A 118 -2.55 7.26 3.12
CA GLU A 118 -3.31 8.35 3.70
C GLU A 118 -4.48 8.79 2.80
N ALA A 119 -5.44 9.49 3.42
CA ALA A 119 -6.67 9.91 2.77
C ALA A 119 -6.43 10.72 1.48
N GLY A 120 -7.26 10.47 0.46
CA GLY A 120 -7.24 11.20 -0.81
C GLY A 120 -6.09 10.84 -1.75
N ASN A 121 -5.19 9.95 -1.37
CA ASN A 121 -4.04 9.58 -2.18
C ASN A 121 -4.28 8.34 -3.05
N THR A 122 -3.47 8.20 -4.10
CA THR A 122 -3.50 7.05 -5.01
C THR A 122 -2.18 6.30 -4.95
N LEU A 123 -2.27 4.98 -4.77
CA LEU A 123 -1.16 4.04 -4.93
C LEU A 123 -1.39 3.20 -6.18
N VAL A 124 -0.43 3.21 -7.10
CA VAL A 124 -0.43 2.38 -8.28
C VAL A 124 0.65 1.31 -8.17
N LEU A 125 0.28 0.04 -8.34
CA LEU A 125 1.17 -1.11 -8.39
C LEU A 125 1.36 -1.48 -9.87
N GLU A 126 2.49 -1.06 -10.46
CA GLU A 126 2.76 -1.22 -11.90
C GLU A 126 3.20 -2.64 -12.30
N ASP A 127 3.27 -2.87 -13.61
CA ASP A 127 3.48 -4.18 -14.24
C ASP A 127 4.78 -4.88 -13.84
N SER A 128 5.82 -4.11 -13.51
CA SER A 128 7.11 -4.67 -13.08
C SER A 128 7.08 -5.30 -11.68
N MET A 129 6.07 -4.97 -10.87
CA MET A 129 5.88 -5.55 -9.55
C MET A 129 5.23 -6.92 -9.66
N THR A 130 5.84 -7.94 -9.06
CA THR A 130 5.32 -9.31 -9.05
C THR A 130 4.85 -9.74 -7.67
N GLU A 131 5.26 -9.03 -6.61
CA GLU A 131 5.00 -9.43 -5.23
C GLU A 131 4.76 -8.22 -4.32
N PHE A 132 3.71 -8.29 -3.50
CA PHE A 132 3.42 -7.35 -2.45
C PHE A 132 3.00 -8.08 -1.18
N ASN A 133 3.93 -8.22 -0.24
CA ASN A 133 3.74 -8.91 1.03
C ASN A 133 3.94 -7.94 2.21
N ALA A 134 2.84 -7.49 2.77
CA ALA A 134 2.78 -6.75 4.01
C ALA A 134 1.87 -7.47 5.00
N SER A 135 1.93 -7.12 6.29
CA SER A 135 1.01 -7.68 7.27
C SER A 135 -0.43 -7.24 6.97
N ASN A 136 -0.63 -5.95 6.80
CA ASN A 136 -1.91 -5.36 6.41
C ASN A 136 -1.68 -4.10 5.57
N ILE A 137 -2.69 -3.74 4.78
CA ILE A 137 -2.78 -2.47 4.06
C ILE A 137 -4.03 -1.75 4.54
N THR A 138 -3.88 -0.50 4.99
CA THR A 138 -4.99 0.37 5.35
C THR A 138 -5.13 1.48 4.31
N LEU A 139 -6.28 1.55 3.68
CA LEU A 139 -6.65 2.62 2.77
C LEU A 139 -7.41 3.70 3.54
N GLY A 140 -6.88 4.90 3.59
CA GLY A 140 -7.55 6.08 4.15
C GLY A 140 -8.82 6.44 3.39
N SER A 141 -9.61 7.37 3.92
CA SER A 141 -10.84 7.81 3.25
C SER A 141 -10.53 8.41 1.88
N HIS A 142 -11.34 8.09 0.87
CA HIS A 142 -11.19 8.58 -0.52
C HIS A 142 -9.86 8.22 -1.18
N SER A 143 -9.09 7.29 -0.62
CA SER A 143 -7.86 6.83 -1.25
C SER A 143 -8.14 5.76 -2.31
N THR A 144 -7.18 5.57 -3.23
CA THR A 144 -7.31 4.61 -4.32
C THR A 144 -6.09 3.70 -4.40
N LEU A 145 -6.31 2.39 -4.47
CA LEU A 145 -5.30 1.39 -4.77
C LEU A 145 -5.56 0.79 -6.15
N ASN A 146 -4.62 0.94 -7.07
CA ASN A 146 -4.71 0.41 -8.43
C ASN A 146 -3.74 -0.75 -8.63
N PHE A 147 -4.26 -1.90 -9.03
CA PHE A 147 -3.46 -3.00 -9.59
C PHE A 147 -3.36 -2.84 -11.10
N GLY A 148 -2.21 -2.34 -11.56
CA GLY A 148 -1.99 -1.93 -12.93
C GLY A 148 -2.30 -0.45 -13.18
N ASN A 149 -1.90 0.02 -14.36
CA ASN A 149 -2.03 1.43 -14.75
C ASN A 149 -3.37 1.68 -15.46
N SER A 150 -4.11 2.70 -15.04
CA SER A 150 -5.38 3.09 -15.65
C SER A 150 -5.24 3.49 -17.14
N THR A 151 -4.11 4.05 -17.55
CA THR A 151 -3.85 4.41 -18.95
C THR A 151 -3.74 3.21 -19.88
N LYS A 152 -3.41 2.04 -19.31
CA LYS A 152 -3.38 0.74 -20.02
C LYS A 152 -4.65 -0.10 -19.78
N GLY A 153 -5.71 0.50 -19.23
CA GLY A 153 -6.94 -0.21 -18.90
C GLY A 153 -6.77 -1.24 -17.79
N TYR A 154 -5.82 -1.01 -16.86
CA TYR A 154 -5.45 -1.95 -15.78
C TYR A 154 -4.94 -3.31 -16.27
N ASN A 155 -4.53 -3.42 -17.52
CA ASN A 155 -3.90 -4.63 -18.04
C ASN A 155 -2.47 -4.71 -17.53
N ARG A 156 -2.13 -5.85 -16.93
CA ARG A 156 -0.79 -6.18 -16.48
C ARG A 156 -0.19 -7.25 -17.38
N ASP A 157 1.09 -7.11 -17.70
CA ASP A 157 1.83 -8.12 -18.47
C ASP A 157 2.36 -9.24 -17.56
N THR A 158 2.58 -8.91 -16.26
CA THR A 158 3.07 -9.86 -15.26
C THR A 158 2.04 -10.11 -14.15
N VAL A 159 2.07 -11.30 -13.58
CA VAL A 159 1.23 -11.65 -12.42
C VAL A 159 1.78 -10.96 -11.18
N ILE A 160 0.90 -10.28 -10.43
CA ILE A 160 1.19 -9.84 -9.07
C ILE A 160 0.49 -10.76 -8.07
N THR A 161 1.23 -11.17 -7.04
CA THR A 161 0.68 -11.88 -5.89
C THR A 161 0.74 -10.97 -4.67
N MET A 162 -0.42 -10.77 -4.05
CA MET A 162 -0.54 -10.02 -2.81
C MET A 162 -0.92 -10.96 -1.67
N GLY A 163 -0.06 -11.05 -0.66
CA GLY A 163 -0.30 -11.81 0.57
C GLY A 163 -0.98 -11.02 1.69
N SER A 164 -1.22 -9.72 1.47
CA SER A 164 -1.67 -8.79 2.50
C SER A 164 -3.19 -8.75 2.65
N ASN A 165 -3.67 -8.49 3.87
CA ASN A 165 -5.06 -8.10 4.10
C ASN A 165 -5.25 -6.61 3.82
N ILE A 166 -6.42 -6.23 3.31
CA ILE A 166 -6.72 -4.84 2.98
C ILE A 166 -7.93 -4.36 3.78
N THR A 167 -7.74 -3.26 4.51
CA THR A 167 -8.81 -2.57 5.23
C THR A 167 -9.13 -1.26 4.52
N MET A 168 -10.37 -1.06 4.14
CA MET A 168 -10.83 0.04 3.31
C MET A 168 -11.57 1.10 4.14
N GLY A 169 -11.10 2.34 4.10
CA GLY A 169 -11.77 3.49 4.69
C GLY A 169 -12.98 3.96 3.87
N THR A 170 -13.67 4.98 4.37
CA THR A 170 -14.87 5.56 3.75
C THR A 170 -14.56 6.05 2.32
N ASN A 171 -15.36 5.62 1.35
CA ASN A 171 -15.22 5.98 -0.06
C ASN A 171 -13.84 5.65 -0.68
N SER A 172 -13.06 4.81 -0.05
CA SER A 172 -11.84 4.32 -0.70
C SER A 172 -12.18 3.33 -1.82
N THR A 173 -11.26 3.19 -2.77
CA THR A 173 -11.48 2.38 -3.98
C THR A 173 -10.29 1.46 -4.23
N ILE A 174 -10.58 0.23 -4.65
CA ILE A 174 -9.58 -0.68 -5.21
C ILE A 174 -9.99 -0.99 -6.65
N ASN A 175 -9.07 -0.81 -7.59
CA ASN A 175 -9.25 -1.23 -8.98
C ASN A 175 -8.34 -2.44 -9.26
N ILE A 176 -8.94 -3.58 -9.59
CA ILE A 176 -8.23 -4.84 -9.77
C ILE A 176 -8.22 -5.20 -11.26
N GLY A 177 -7.03 -5.12 -11.86
CA GLY A 177 -6.79 -5.46 -13.26
C GLY A 177 -6.51 -6.95 -13.49
N ASN A 178 -6.15 -7.30 -14.72
CA ASN A 178 -5.71 -8.64 -15.09
C ASN A 178 -4.45 -9.07 -14.33
N ASN A 179 -4.18 -10.38 -14.30
CA ASN A 179 -2.97 -10.95 -13.72
C ASN A 179 -2.72 -10.53 -12.26
N THR A 180 -3.81 -10.41 -11.49
CA THR A 180 -3.75 -10.07 -10.07
C THR A 180 -4.27 -11.24 -9.24
N THR A 181 -3.55 -11.60 -8.19
CA THR A 181 -3.96 -12.59 -7.18
C THR A 181 -3.85 -11.94 -5.80
N ILE A 182 -4.95 -11.93 -5.06
CA ILE A 182 -4.99 -11.44 -3.67
C ILE A 182 -5.33 -12.60 -2.75
N ASN A 183 -4.38 -13.03 -1.95
CA ASN A 183 -4.54 -14.15 -1.01
C ASN A 183 -5.08 -13.69 0.35
N GLY A 184 -4.91 -12.41 0.68
CA GLY A 184 -5.50 -11.81 1.87
C GLY A 184 -6.99 -11.49 1.70
N TYR A 185 -7.64 -11.10 2.78
CA TYR A 185 -9.02 -10.61 2.72
C TYR A 185 -9.08 -9.10 2.46
N ILE A 186 -10.20 -8.67 1.87
CA ILE A 186 -10.53 -7.24 1.67
C ILE A 186 -11.79 -6.94 2.45
N MET A 187 -11.73 -5.98 3.37
CA MET A 187 -12.88 -5.60 4.19
C MET A 187 -12.97 -4.09 4.40
N GLY A 188 -14.13 -3.58 4.77
CA GLY A 188 -14.29 -2.21 5.24
C GLY A 188 -13.64 -2.00 6.62
N ALA A 189 -13.21 -0.79 6.94
CA ALA A 189 -12.84 -0.41 8.31
C ALA A 189 -14.08 -0.41 9.22
N ALA A 190 -15.24 -0.09 8.66
CA ALA A 190 -16.58 -0.29 9.20
C ALA A 190 -17.47 -0.88 8.11
N SER A 191 -18.70 -1.29 8.45
CA SER A 191 -19.67 -1.74 7.46
C SER A 191 -19.99 -0.64 6.44
N ASP A 192 -20.29 -1.04 5.21
CA ASP A 192 -20.64 -0.18 4.09
C ASP A 192 -19.51 0.78 3.65
N GLN A 193 -18.25 0.36 3.85
CA GLN A 193 -17.08 1.13 3.41
C GLN A 193 -16.34 0.41 2.29
N GLY A 194 -15.73 1.21 1.42
CA GLY A 194 -14.90 0.76 0.31
C GLY A 194 -15.66 0.22 -0.90
N THR A 195 -15.14 0.50 -2.07
CA THR A 195 -15.62 -0.01 -3.35
C THR A 195 -14.52 -0.81 -4.03
N VAL A 196 -14.83 -2.02 -4.49
CA VAL A 196 -13.92 -2.84 -5.28
C VAL A 196 -14.42 -2.93 -6.71
N ASN A 197 -13.60 -2.50 -7.66
CA ASN A 197 -13.86 -2.59 -9.09
C ASN A 197 -12.99 -3.69 -9.70
N VAL A 198 -13.60 -4.75 -10.17
CA VAL A 198 -12.95 -5.80 -10.96
C VAL A 198 -13.00 -5.36 -12.42
N VAL A 199 -11.89 -4.79 -12.89
CA VAL A 199 -11.73 -4.23 -14.24
C VAL A 199 -10.84 -5.10 -15.14
N GLY A 200 -10.48 -6.28 -14.67
CA GLY A 200 -9.77 -7.34 -15.39
C GLY A 200 -10.22 -8.71 -14.90
N ASN A 201 -9.68 -9.78 -15.48
CA ASN A 201 -9.91 -11.13 -14.98
C ASN A 201 -9.15 -11.30 -13.66
N PHE A 202 -9.86 -11.65 -12.60
CA PHE A 202 -9.33 -11.70 -11.26
C PHE A 202 -9.75 -12.96 -10.51
N THR A 203 -8.81 -13.56 -9.77
CA THR A 203 -9.09 -14.68 -8.89
C THR A 203 -8.74 -14.29 -7.45
N SER A 204 -9.72 -14.38 -6.57
CA SER A 204 -9.55 -14.11 -5.13
C SER A 204 -9.07 -15.37 -4.42
N GLY A 205 -7.96 -15.25 -3.70
CA GLY A 205 -7.50 -16.24 -2.72
C GLY A 205 -8.01 -16.01 -1.31
N GLY A 206 -8.69 -14.89 -1.05
CA GLY A 206 -9.26 -14.54 0.25
C GLY A 206 -10.71 -14.07 0.16
N SER A 207 -11.33 -13.76 1.30
CA SER A 207 -12.72 -13.29 1.38
C SER A 207 -12.86 -11.78 1.21
N PHE A 208 -14.06 -11.34 0.84
CA PHE A 208 -14.43 -9.95 0.66
C PHE A 208 -15.53 -9.56 1.65
N GLY A 209 -15.35 -8.44 2.34
CA GLY A 209 -16.31 -7.93 3.32
C GLY A 209 -16.44 -8.75 4.60
N THR A 210 -15.63 -9.80 4.76
CA THR A 210 -15.57 -10.63 5.96
C THR A 210 -14.11 -10.81 6.36
N GLY A 211 -13.80 -10.67 7.64
CA GLY A 211 -12.47 -10.98 8.17
C GLY A 211 -12.18 -12.48 8.17
N GLN A 212 -10.91 -12.83 8.31
CA GLN A 212 -10.46 -14.20 8.49
C GLN A 212 -10.77 -14.66 9.93
N GLY A 213 -11.83 -15.39 10.12
CA GLY A 213 -12.13 -16.00 11.40
C GLY A 213 -13.58 -16.44 11.51
N GLY A 214 -13.81 -17.74 11.41
CA GLY A 214 -15.08 -18.36 11.84
C GLY A 214 -15.26 -18.36 13.37
N GLY A 215 -14.75 -17.35 14.07
CA GLY A 215 -14.99 -17.09 15.48
C GLY A 215 -16.30 -16.33 15.68
N ALA A 216 -16.90 -16.47 16.86
CA ALA A 216 -18.19 -15.91 17.23
C ALA A 216 -18.27 -14.36 17.20
N ASP A 217 -17.16 -13.67 17.03
CA ASP A 217 -17.08 -12.23 16.75
C ASP A 217 -17.15 -11.99 15.24
N ASN A 218 -18.31 -12.29 14.67
CA ASN A 218 -18.67 -11.97 13.28
C ASN A 218 -18.81 -10.45 13.12
N ASP A 219 -17.73 -9.72 13.25
CA ASP A 219 -17.69 -8.32 12.84
C ASP A 219 -17.62 -8.26 11.32
N VAL A 220 -18.76 -8.58 10.69
CA VAL A 220 -18.92 -8.53 9.22
C VAL A 220 -18.82 -7.07 8.80
N LYS A 221 -17.63 -6.66 8.40
CA LYS A 221 -17.37 -5.32 7.87
C LYS A 221 -17.55 -5.35 6.36
N LYS A 222 -18.82 -5.49 5.95
CA LYS A 222 -19.17 -5.60 4.54
C LYS A 222 -18.65 -4.40 3.74
N LEU A 223 -18.29 -4.68 2.51
CA LEU A 223 -17.96 -3.63 1.53
C LEU A 223 -19.22 -2.87 1.15
N ARG A 224 -19.07 -1.61 0.78
CA ARG A 224 -20.17 -0.82 0.22
C ARG A 224 -20.58 -1.39 -1.14
N GLN A 225 -19.62 -1.69 -2.00
CA GLN A 225 -19.91 -2.12 -3.36
C GLN A 225 -18.79 -2.98 -3.95
N ILE A 226 -19.18 -3.96 -4.76
CA ILE A 226 -18.30 -4.72 -5.65
C ILE A 226 -18.86 -4.57 -7.07
N ASN A 227 -18.04 -4.07 -7.99
CA ASN A 227 -18.40 -3.92 -9.41
C ASN A 227 -17.58 -4.89 -10.25
N VAL A 228 -18.23 -5.66 -11.12
CA VAL A 228 -17.57 -6.52 -12.10
C VAL A 228 -17.84 -5.98 -13.50
N SER A 229 -16.82 -5.42 -14.13
CA SER A 229 -16.96 -4.77 -15.43
C SER A 229 -17.23 -5.76 -16.55
N LYS A 230 -17.93 -5.30 -17.58
CA LYS A 230 -18.28 -6.10 -18.75
C LYS A 230 -17.07 -6.78 -19.40
N GLY A 231 -17.22 -8.05 -19.72
CA GLY A 231 -16.18 -8.85 -20.37
C GLY A 231 -15.12 -9.42 -19.43
N ASN A 232 -15.18 -9.10 -18.13
CA ASN A 232 -14.24 -9.62 -17.14
C ASN A 232 -14.86 -10.73 -16.30
N THR A 233 -14.00 -11.58 -15.75
CA THR A 233 -14.38 -12.68 -14.86
C THR A 233 -13.83 -12.46 -13.47
N PHE A 234 -14.70 -12.48 -12.47
CA PHE A 234 -14.34 -12.53 -11.07
C PHE A 234 -14.52 -13.95 -10.52
N THR A 235 -13.42 -14.63 -10.24
CA THR A 235 -13.44 -15.95 -9.60
C THR A 235 -13.26 -15.80 -8.10
N LEU A 236 -14.28 -16.17 -7.35
CA LEU A 236 -14.36 -16.03 -5.90
C LEU A 236 -14.23 -17.39 -5.23
N ASN A 237 -13.10 -17.68 -4.62
CA ASN A 237 -12.85 -18.95 -3.92
C ASN A 237 -13.37 -18.98 -2.48
N HIS A 238 -13.74 -17.83 -1.92
CA HIS A 238 -14.24 -17.65 -0.57
C HIS A 238 -15.51 -16.80 -0.55
N ASN A 239 -15.96 -16.41 0.64
CA ASN A 239 -17.19 -15.62 0.79
C ASN A 239 -17.00 -14.16 0.33
N ALA A 240 -18.06 -13.58 -0.21
CA ALA A 240 -18.16 -12.14 -0.44
C ALA A 240 -19.41 -11.56 0.23
N THR A 241 -19.22 -10.47 0.95
CA THR A 241 -20.31 -9.71 1.59
C THR A 241 -20.15 -8.23 1.25
N ALA A 242 -21.15 -7.69 0.56
CA ALA A 242 -21.20 -6.27 0.19
C ALA A 242 -22.64 -5.77 0.36
N SER A 243 -22.84 -4.46 0.42
CA SER A 243 -24.19 -3.90 0.38
C SER A 243 -24.78 -3.99 -1.01
N MET A 244 -23.92 -3.88 -2.06
CA MET A 244 -24.35 -4.01 -3.47
C MET A 244 -23.27 -4.71 -4.29
N MET A 245 -23.71 -5.53 -5.25
CA MET A 245 -22.86 -6.04 -6.33
C MET A 245 -23.47 -5.65 -7.69
N ASP A 246 -22.72 -4.90 -8.48
CA ASP A 246 -23.05 -4.57 -9.88
C ASP A 246 -22.26 -5.50 -10.80
N ILE A 247 -22.95 -6.45 -11.45
CA ILE A 247 -22.34 -7.52 -12.23
C ILE A 247 -22.66 -7.32 -13.72
N ASN A 248 -21.75 -6.63 -14.41
CA ASN A 248 -21.79 -6.49 -15.87
C ASN A 248 -20.90 -7.54 -16.59
N GLY A 249 -20.10 -8.28 -15.82
CA GLY A 249 -19.21 -9.36 -16.27
C GLY A 249 -19.71 -10.73 -15.83
N THR A 250 -18.77 -11.61 -15.50
CA THR A 250 -19.05 -12.96 -15.00
C THR A 250 -18.52 -13.10 -13.58
N VAL A 251 -19.31 -13.70 -12.69
CA VAL A 251 -18.87 -14.11 -11.36
C VAL A 251 -18.95 -15.63 -11.26
N THR A 252 -17.83 -16.26 -10.89
CA THR A 252 -17.79 -17.69 -10.57
C THR A 252 -17.43 -17.80 -9.09
N ALA A 253 -18.31 -18.36 -8.29
CA ALA A 253 -18.12 -18.44 -6.85
C ALA A 253 -18.17 -19.89 -6.35
N SER A 254 -17.21 -20.28 -5.51
CA SER A 254 -17.26 -21.48 -4.68
C SER A 254 -17.69 -21.19 -3.23
N GLY A 255 -17.65 -19.92 -2.84
CA GLY A 255 -18.15 -19.44 -1.55
C GLY A 255 -19.53 -18.78 -1.64
N ASN A 256 -20.02 -18.32 -0.48
CA ASN A 256 -21.31 -17.62 -0.41
C ASN A 256 -21.16 -16.15 -0.85
N ILE A 257 -22.15 -15.68 -1.61
CA ILE A 257 -22.29 -14.26 -1.94
C ILE A 257 -23.50 -13.73 -1.17
N THR A 258 -23.28 -12.64 -0.42
CA THR A 258 -24.32 -11.91 0.30
C THR A 258 -24.27 -10.45 -0.14
N ALA A 259 -25.20 -10.04 -1.01
CA ALA A 259 -25.33 -8.68 -1.51
C ALA A 259 -26.66 -8.50 -2.22
N ASP A 260 -27.10 -7.23 -2.36
CA ASP A 260 -28.10 -6.88 -3.37
C ASP A 260 -27.41 -6.90 -4.73
N VAL A 261 -27.88 -7.72 -5.66
CA VAL A 261 -27.27 -7.91 -6.98
C VAL A 261 -28.07 -7.15 -8.04
N THR A 262 -27.38 -6.33 -8.84
CA THR A 262 -27.97 -5.53 -9.93
C THR A 262 -27.26 -5.81 -11.25
#